data_01533df83ca6e6eefa5f334eb28c617d
#
_entry.id   01533df83ca6e6eefa5f334eb28c617d
#
_cell.length_a   1.000
_cell.length_b   1.000
_cell.length_c   1.000
_cell.angle_alpha   90.00
_cell.angle_beta   90.00
_cell.angle_gamma   90.00
#
_symmetry.space_group_name_H-M   'P 1'
#
loop_
_entity.id
_entity.type
_entity.pdbx_description
1 polymer ?
#
loop_
_entity_poly.entity_id
_entity_poly.type
_entity_poly.pdbx_seq_one_letter_code
_entity_poly.pdbx_strand_id
1 'polypeptide(L)'
;SQEDDRSETSAAAVDSSAAIDSTGSSGSQLIPYPVLFYSPETGVGFGAGAIWYFRRSGSRVSSVSPVLFYTTKKQFSISAQFDSWFDGNRWRILADVGFSRFPAKFWGIGNDTPDEAEEDYTPRSGWARGRVEHRIIGSLYGGVRLSALARSLIETEDDGALGEGVVPGSEPVDLVAAGLSATWDSRDVVVFPRRGILSQLSVDRYAEWLGSDYEYTFWTVDLRGYLPIGVHVLAGQALLFAVDGTAPFDQVPRMGGDWLIRGYYEGRYRDDILAALQAEARIQVWRRFGAVVFVGAGQVAPRLGGLEFGEFHPSAGLGVRYRLSKQQNLNIRVDLAVGDGSWGLYFNLGEAF
;
A
#
# COMPACT_ATOMS: atom_id res chain seq x y z
N SER A 1 7.74 2.48 -4.96
CA SER A 1 7.94 2.72 -3.53
C SER A 1 6.83 2.05 -2.72
N GLN A 2 6.98 1.99 -1.38
CA GLN A 2 6.04 1.35 -0.46
C GLN A 2 4.62 1.97 -0.51
N GLU A 3 4.50 3.26 -0.85
CA GLU A 3 3.20 3.91 -1.09
C GLU A 3 2.54 3.51 -2.41
N ASP A 4 3.31 3.06 -3.39
CA ASP A 4 2.79 2.54 -4.66
C ASP A 4 2.03 1.22 -4.45
N ASP A 5 2.53 0.39 -3.53
CA ASP A 5 1.86 -0.85 -3.11
C ASP A 5 0.61 -0.56 -2.23
N ARG A 6 0.62 0.54 -1.46
CA ARG A 6 -0.58 1.05 -0.76
C ARG A 6 -1.67 1.51 -1.72
N SER A 7 -1.31 2.11 -2.87
CA SER A 7 -2.31 2.62 -3.81
C SER A 7 -3.14 1.48 -4.40
N GLU A 8 -2.58 0.29 -4.52
CA GLU A 8 -3.35 -0.89 -4.92
C GLU A 8 -4.19 -1.50 -3.76
N THR A 9 -3.82 -1.23 -2.49
CA THR A 9 -4.48 -1.82 -1.32
C THR A 9 -5.40 -0.84 -0.58
N SER A 10 -5.07 0.45 -0.53
CA SER A 10 -5.81 1.48 0.23
C SER A 10 -6.97 2.11 -0.56
N ALA A 11 -6.89 2.18 -1.88
CA ALA A 11 -8.09 2.41 -2.65
C ALA A 11 -8.78 1.05 -2.77
N ALA A 12 -9.78 0.81 -1.95
CA ALA A 12 -10.81 -0.17 -2.25
C ALA A 12 -11.42 0.22 -3.61
N ALA A 13 -10.66 -0.05 -4.68
CA ALA A 13 -11.18 0.02 -6.01
C ALA A 13 -12.35 -0.97 -6.04
N VAL A 14 -13.53 -0.43 -5.88
CA VAL A 14 -14.77 -1.18 -5.98
C VAL A 14 -14.73 -1.85 -7.34
N ASP A 15 -14.45 -3.16 -7.35
CA ASP A 15 -14.50 -3.91 -8.61
C ASP A 15 -15.94 -3.98 -9.08
N SER A 16 -16.32 -3.02 -9.92
CA SER A 16 -17.61 -3.01 -10.59
C SER A 16 -17.64 -3.90 -11.82
N SER A 17 -16.57 -4.69 -12.09
CA SER A 17 -16.55 -5.58 -13.25
C SER A 17 -17.78 -6.51 -13.27
N ALA A 18 -18.19 -6.98 -12.08
CA ALA A 18 -19.41 -7.80 -11.95
C ALA A 18 -20.72 -7.03 -12.16
N ALA A 19 -20.76 -5.72 -11.88
CA ALA A 19 -21.98 -4.92 -12.06
C ALA A 19 -22.17 -4.46 -13.53
N ILE A 20 -21.07 -4.31 -14.28
CA ILE A 20 -21.10 -3.89 -15.67
C ILE A 20 -21.21 -5.11 -16.63
N ASP A 21 -20.75 -6.29 -16.21
CA ASP A 21 -20.85 -7.53 -17.01
C ASP A 21 -22.29 -7.99 -17.28
N SER A 22 -23.26 -7.58 -16.45
CA SER A 22 -24.65 -8.03 -16.58
C SER A 22 -25.45 -7.28 -17.67
N THR A 23 -24.93 -6.18 -18.25
CA THR A 23 -25.72 -5.34 -19.19
C THR A 23 -25.11 -5.15 -20.57
N GLY A 24 -23.91 -5.63 -20.87
CA GLY A 24 -23.31 -5.57 -22.21
C GLY A 24 -23.17 -4.15 -22.80
N SER A 25 -23.46 -3.10 -22.04
CA SER A 25 -23.44 -1.72 -22.52
C SER A 25 -22.08 -1.05 -22.22
N SER A 26 -21.56 -0.34 -23.20
CA SER A 26 -20.46 0.63 -23.06
C SER A 26 -20.96 1.84 -22.24
N GLY A 27 -21.08 1.66 -20.91
CA GLY A 27 -21.53 2.71 -20.00
C GLY A 27 -20.39 3.21 -19.12
N SER A 28 -20.44 4.47 -18.74
CA SER A 28 -19.63 5.00 -17.63
C SER A 28 -20.51 5.12 -16.39
N GLN A 29 -19.94 4.87 -15.20
CA GLN A 29 -20.65 5.00 -13.93
C GLN A 29 -19.79 5.78 -12.94
N LEU A 30 -20.38 6.79 -12.30
CA LEU A 30 -19.77 7.52 -11.18
C LEU A 30 -20.41 7.08 -9.88
N ILE A 31 -19.58 6.67 -8.92
CA ILE A 31 -20.01 6.23 -7.58
C ILE A 31 -19.31 7.10 -6.54
N PRO A 32 -19.98 8.12 -5.97
CA PRO A 32 -19.47 8.83 -4.81
C PRO A 32 -19.61 7.98 -3.55
N TYR A 33 -18.65 8.09 -2.62
CA TYR A 33 -18.70 7.40 -1.34
C TYR A 33 -18.10 8.26 -0.22
N PRO A 34 -18.62 8.16 1.02
CA PRO A 34 -17.97 8.74 2.18
C PRO A 34 -16.72 7.92 2.54
N VAL A 35 -15.68 8.60 2.97
CA VAL A 35 -14.48 7.99 3.52
C VAL A 35 -14.58 8.06 5.05
N LEU A 36 -14.47 6.93 5.71
CA LEU A 36 -14.37 6.81 7.16
C LEU A 36 -13.41 5.66 7.48
N PHE A 37 -12.40 5.93 8.28
CA PHE A 37 -11.42 4.93 8.70
C PHE A 37 -10.85 5.28 10.07
N TYR A 38 -10.18 4.31 10.67
CA TYR A 38 -9.44 4.48 11.92
C TYR A 38 -8.20 3.60 11.90
N SER A 39 -7.10 4.16 12.36
CA SER A 39 -5.88 3.43 12.72
C SER A 39 -5.18 4.13 13.88
N PRO A 40 -4.24 3.46 14.57
CA PRO A 40 -3.43 4.11 15.61
C PRO A 40 -2.68 5.34 15.11
N GLU A 41 -2.25 5.32 13.84
CA GLU A 41 -1.49 6.39 13.19
C GLU A 41 -2.35 7.61 12.87
N THR A 42 -3.61 7.39 12.50
CA THR A 42 -4.48 8.44 11.99
C THR A 42 -5.51 8.93 13.01
N GLY A 43 -5.83 8.11 14.01
CA GLY A 43 -7.09 8.30 14.73
C GLY A 43 -8.27 8.15 13.76
N VAL A 44 -9.35 8.87 13.98
CA VAL A 44 -10.50 8.86 13.08
C VAL A 44 -10.21 9.73 11.86
N GLY A 45 -10.30 9.14 10.67
CA GLY A 45 -10.26 9.81 9.39
C GLY A 45 -11.64 9.89 8.76
N PHE A 46 -11.98 11.03 8.17
CA PHE A 46 -13.23 11.27 7.47
C PHE A 46 -13.01 12.09 6.20
N GLY A 47 -13.81 11.84 5.20
CA GLY A 47 -13.65 12.49 3.91
C GLY A 47 -14.67 12.06 2.88
N ALA A 48 -14.34 12.25 1.63
CA ALA A 48 -15.14 11.85 0.49
C ALA A 48 -14.26 11.35 -0.65
N GLY A 49 -14.77 10.39 -1.38
CA GLY A 49 -14.19 9.89 -2.61
C GLY A 49 -15.25 9.67 -3.67
N ALA A 50 -14.80 9.46 -4.89
CA ALA A 50 -15.64 9.02 -5.98
C ALA A 50 -14.86 8.05 -6.84
N ILE A 51 -15.54 7.09 -7.46
CA ILE A 51 -14.94 6.23 -8.47
C ILE A 51 -15.73 6.41 -9.74
N TRP A 52 -15.05 6.84 -10.81
CA TRP A 52 -15.60 6.88 -12.14
C TRP A 52 -15.10 5.68 -12.94
N TYR A 53 -16.01 4.74 -13.17
CA TYR A 53 -15.76 3.57 -13.99
C TYR A 53 -16.11 3.85 -15.46
N PHE A 54 -15.29 3.32 -16.35
CA PHE A 54 -15.56 3.33 -17.77
C PHE A 54 -14.95 2.10 -18.45
N ARG A 55 -15.58 1.64 -19.54
CA ARG A 55 -15.10 0.46 -20.27
C ARG A 55 -14.86 0.81 -21.73
N ARG A 56 -13.72 0.40 -22.24
CA ARG A 56 -13.44 0.35 -23.67
C ARG A 56 -13.78 -1.04 -24.20
N SER A 57 -14.29 -1.09 -25.46
CA SER A 57 -14.69 -2.35 -26.10
C SER A 57 -13.55 -3.39 -26.03
N GLY A 58 -13.88 -4.62 -25.59
CA GLY A 58 -12.96 -5.73 -25.49
C GLY A 58 -11.93 -5.66 -24.35
N SER A 59 -12.00 -4.63 -23.48
CA SER A 59 -11.06 -4.45 -22.38
C SER A 59 -11.73 -4.57 -21.01
N ARG A 60 -10.94 -4.79 -19.96
CA ARG A 60 -11.37 -4.71 -18.56
C ARG A 60 -11.89 -3.31 -18.24
N VAL A 61 -12.62 -3.20 -17.14
CA VAL A 61 -13.08 -1.91 -16.62
C VAL A 61 -11.89 -1.09 -16.20
N SER A 62 -11.93 0.18 -16.59
CA SER A 62 -10.98 1.22 -16.19
C SER A 62 -11.62 2.11 -15.12
N SER A 63 -10.81 2.76 -14.29
CA SER A 63 -11.31 3.64 -13.23
C SER A 63 -10.46 4.87 -13.02
N VAL A 64 -11.10 5.93 -12.51
CA VAL A 64 -10.46 7.11 -11.91
C VAL A 64 -11.05 7.28 -10.52
N SER A 65 -10.21 7.36 -9.51
CA SER A 65 -10.62 7.32 -8.10
C SER A 65 -10.00 8.49 -7.32
N PRO A 66 -10.60 9.70 -7.36
CA PRO A 66 -10.20 10.79 -6.48
C PRO A 66 -10.67 10.53 -5.05
N VAL A 67 -9.83 10.88 -4.09
CA VAL A 67 -10.14 10.82 -2.66
C VAL A 67 -9.56 12.03 -1.92
N LEU A 68 -10.29 12.49 -0.93
CA LEU A 68 -9.91 13.56 -0.02
C LEU A 68 -10.29 13.14 1.39
N PHE A 69 -9.37 13.27 2.35
CA PHE A 69 -9.69 13.04 3.75
C PHE A 69 -8.93 13.96 4.70
N TYR A 70 -9.47 14.07 5.90
CA TYR A 70 -8.86 14.72 7.05
C TYR A 70 -8.97 13.79 8.27
N THR A 71 -8.03 13.89 9.22
CA THR A 71 -8.01 13.02 10.40
C THR A 71 -8.00 13.82 11.71
N THR A 72 -8.39 13.15 12.80
CA THR A 72 -8.34 13.75 14.15
C THR A 72 -6.91 14.06 14.62
N LYS A 73 -5.90 13.44 14.00
CA LYS A 73 -4.48 13.76 14.22
C LYS A 73 -3.95 14.83 13.25
N LYS A 74 -4.85 15.65 12.66
CA LYS A 74 -4.53 16.79 11.77
C LYS A 74 -3.83 16.40 10.47
N GLN A 75 -3.95 15.16 10.04
CA GLN A 75 -3.48 14.71 8.74
C GLN A 75 -4.50 15.12 7.67
N PHE A 76 -3.99 15.50 6.52
CA PHE A 76 -4.76 15.86 5.33
C PHE A 76 -4.16 15.14 4.12
N SER A 77 -5.01 14.62 3.27
CA SER A 77 -4.57 14.05 1.98
C SER A 77 -5.62 14.29 0.91
N ILE A 78 -5.16 14.61 -0.28
CA ILE A 78 -5.93 14.58 -1.53
C ILE A 78 -5.13 13.82 -2.56
N SER A 79 -5.75 12.83 -3.18
CA SER A 79 -5.10 12.05 -4.23
C SER A 79 -6.09 11.58 -5.29
N ALA A 80 -5.58 11.16 -6.44
CA ALA A 80 -6.36 10.54 -7.48
C ALA A 80 -5.57 9.40 -8.12
N GLN A 81 -6.23 8.25 -8.24
CA GLN A 81 -5.69 7.07 -8.89
C GLN A 81 -6.39 6.84 -10.23
N PHE A 82 -5.62 6.37 -11.19
CA PHE A 82 -6.06 6.03 -12.52
C PHE A 82 -5.59 4.60 -12.86
N ASP A 83 -6.51 3.73 -13.26
CA ASP A 83 -6.22 2.39 -13.79
C ASP A 83 -6.99 2.20 -15.10
N SER A 84 -6.29 2.07 -16.19
CA SER A 84 -6.91 2.01 -17.50
C SER A 84 -6.36 0.89 -18.38
N TRP A 85 -7.28 0.10 -18.95
CA TRP A 85 -7.02 -1.04 -19.81
C TRP A 85 -7.37 -0.74 -21.26
N PHE A 86 -6.50 -1.16 -22.19
CA PHE A 86 -6.62 -0.90 -23.63
C PHE A 86 -6.35 -2.17 -24.42
N ASP A 87 -6.80 -2.14 -25.69
CA ASP A 87 -6.48 -3.13 -26.74
C ASP A 87 -6.65 -4.58 -26.25
N GLY A 88 -7.86 -4.91 -25.75
CA GLY A 88 -8.15 -6.26 -25.28
C GLY A 88 -7.28 -6.68 -24.09
N ASN A 89 -6.96 -5.76 -23.19
CA ASN A 89 -6.08 -5.92 -22.02
C ASN A 89 -4.61 -6.18 -22.38
N ARG A 90 -4.16 -5.77 -23.57
CA ARG A 90 -2.74 -5.82 -23.91
C ARG A 90 -1.95 -4.74 -23.18
N TRP A 91 -2.57 -3.59 -22.97
CA TRP A 91 -1.95 -2.46 -22.29
C TRP A 91 -2.71 -2.09 -21.02
N ARG A 92 -1.98 -1.75 -20.00
CA ARG A 92 -2.48 -1.17 -18.76
C ARG A 92 -1.70 0.09 -18.44
N ILE A 93 -2.38 1.16 -18.07
CA ILE A 93 -1.77 2.39 -17.54
C ILE A 93 -2.30 2.58 -16.13
N LEU A 94 -1.39 2.68 -15.18
CA LEU A 94 -1.68 3.11 -13.81
C LEU A 94 -1.03 4.46 -13.58
N ALA A 95 -1.71 5.33 -12.84
CA ALA A 95 -1.14 6.57 -12.37
C ALA A 95 -1.72 6.90 -10.99
N ASP A 96 -0.91 7.53 -10.16
CA ASP A 96 -1.29 8.06 -8.87
C ASP A 96 -0.68 9.45 -8.70
N VAL A 97 -1.50 10.41 -8.32
CA VAL A 97 -1.04 11.75 -8.01
C VAL A 97 -1.67 12.21 -6.70
N GLY A 98 -0.94 12.97 -5.91
CA GLY A 98 -1.51 13.44 -4.66
C GLY A 98 -0.66 14.48 -3.96
N PHE A 99 -1.25 14.98 -2.89
CA PHE A 99 -0.64 15.90 -1.95
C PHE A 99 -1.10 15.53 -0.55
N SER A 100 -0.19 15.57 0.42
CA SER A 100 -0.51 15.32 1.81
C SER A 100 0.29 16.20 2.77
N ARG A 101 -0.33 16.42 3.95
CA ARG A 101 0.33 16.82 5.18
C ARG A 101 0.00 15.75 6.20
N PHE A 102 1.02 15.03 6.70
CA PHE A 102 0.76 13.80 7.42
C PHE A 102 1.65 13.67 8.68
N PRO A 103 1.29 14.33 9.81
CA PRO A 103 2.00 14.12 11.08
C PRO A 103 2.24 12.64 11.36
N ALA A 104 3.46 12.28 11.63
CA ALA A 104 3.94 10.92 11.78
C ALA A 104 5.02 10.85 12.87
N LYS A 105 5.48 9.64 13.16
CA LYS A 105 6.49 9.35 14.18
C LYS A 105 7.72 8.67 13.59
N PHE A 106 8.86 8.95 14.19
CA PHE A 106 10.15 8.37 13.85
C PHE A 106 10.82 7.84 15.11
N TRP A 107 11.40 6.65 15.05
CA TRP A 107 12.12 5.99 16.15
C TRP A 107 13.58 5.68 15.80
N GLY A 108 14.11 6.29 14.73
CA GLY A 108 15.40 5.93 14.18
C GLY A 108 15.31 4.87 13.07
N ILE A 109 16.48 4.40 12.63
CA ILE A 109 16.66 3.39 11.59
C ILE A 109 17.21 2.14 12.23
N GLY A 110 16.61 0.97 11.96
CA GLY A 110 17.00 -0.33 12.48
C GLY A 110 15.84 -1.16 13.01
N ASN A 111 16.16 -2.42 13.33
CA ASN A 111 15.20 -3.42 13.81
C ASN A 111 14.99 -3.43 15.33
N ASP A 112 15.86 -2.76 16.08
CA ASP A 112 15.87 -2.71 17.56
C ASP A 112 16.02 -1.27 18.03
N THR A 113 15.11 -0.39 17.56
CA THR A 113 15.09 1.01 17.97
C THR A 113 14.30 1.17 19.27
N PRO A 114 14.82 1.87 20.32
CA PRO A 114 14.13 2.01 21.60
C PRO A 114 12.85 2.87 21.46
N ASP A 115 11.87 2.62 22.34
CA ASP A 115 10.62 3.39 22.35
C ASP A 115 10.86 4.85 22.72
N GLU A 116 11.86 5.13 23.54
CA GLU A 116 12.27 6.46 23.98
C GLU A 116 12.85 7.33 22.86
N ALA A 117 13.25 6.71 21.73
CA ALA A 117 13.72 7.44 20.54
C ALA A 117 12.57 7.97 19.67
N GLU A 118 11.32 7.89 20.15
CA GLU A 118 10.17 8.43 19.45
C GLU A 118 10.28 9.95 19.32
N GLU A 119 10.21 10.46 18.10
CA GLU A 119 10.09 11.88 17.78
C GLU A 119 8.96 12.12 16.78
N ASP A 120 8.21 13.22 16.99
CA ASP A 120 7.13 13.63 16.11
C ASP A 120 7.68 14.49 14.95
N TYR A 121 7.20 14.24 13.76
CA TYR A 121 7.50 15.08 12.59
C TYR A 121 6.28 15.22 11.67
N THR A 122 6.25 16.31 10.91
CA THR A 122 5.16 16.55 9.95
C THR A 122 5.71 16.78 8.56
N PRO A 123 5.69 15.78 7.68
CA PRO A 123 5.99 15.96 6.27
C PRO A 123 4.82 16.60 5.52
N ARG A 124 5.16 17.43 4.56
CA ARG A 124 4.29 17.89 3.49
C ARG A 124 4.85 17.36 2.17
N SER A 125 4.06 16.56 1.47
CA SER A 125 4.51 15.84 0.28
C SER A 125 3.56 16.04 -0.89
N GLY A 126 4.12 16.18 -2.09
CA GLY A 126 3.39 16.09 -3.35
C GLY A 126 4.03 15.00 -4.22
N TRP A 127 3.23 14.14 -4.83
CA TRP A 127 3.75 13.04 -5.64
C TRP A 127 2.99 12.85 -6.94
N ALA A 128 3.69 12.30 -7.92
CA ALA A 128 3.13 11.79 -9.16
C ALA A 128 3.86 10.50 -9.54
N ARG A 129 3.11 9.43 -9.77
CA ARG A 129 3.63 8.12 -10.15
C ARG A 129 2.88 7.60 -11.36
N GLY A 130 3.58 6.93 -12.24
CA GLY A 130 2.99 6.34 -13.43
C GLY A 130 3.64 5.00 -13.76
N ARG A 131 2.82 4.07 -14.27
CA ARG A 131 3.27 2.77 -14.76
C ARG A 131 2.52 2.43 -16.04
N VAL A 132 3.26 2.07 -17.08
CA VAL A 132 2.70 1.58 -18.32
C VAL A 132 3.15 0.15 -18.51
N GLU A 133 2.22 -0.79 -18.56
CA GLU A 133 2.45 -2.21 -18.69
C GLU A 133 1.93 -2.73 -20.04
N HIS A 134 2.68 -3.63 -20.63
CA HIS A 134 2.30 -4.38 -21.82
C HIS A 134 2.25 -5.87 -21.50
N ARG A 135 1.19 -6.54 -21.94
CA ARG A 135 1.06 -8.00 -21.80
C ARG A 135 2.06 -8.70 -22.69
N ILE A 136 2.97 -9.46 -22.07
CA ILE A 136 3.99 -10.25 -22.79
C ILE A 136 3.38 -11.58 -23.24
N ILE A 137 2.86 -12.36 -22.31
CA ILE A 137 2.20 -13.65 -22.58
C ILE A 137 1.26 -14.02 -21.43
N GLY A 138 0.05 -14.49 -21.75
CA GLY A 138 -0.92 -14.94 -20.75
C GLY A 138 -1.22 -13.88 -19.70
N SER A 139 -0.85 -14.13 -18.45
CA SER A 139 -1.00 -13.25 -17.30
C SER A 139 0.27 -12.44 -16.96
N LEU A 140 1.32 -12.55 -17.78
CA LEU A 140 2.58 -11.83 -17.57
C LEU A 140 2.56 -10.48 -18.29
N TYR A 141 2.81 -9.42 -17.51
CA TYR A 141 2.97 -8.05 -17.97
C TYR A 141 4.38 -7.56 -17.65
N GLY A 142 4.97 -6.80 -18.57
CA GLY A 142 6.19 -6.05 -18.35
C GLY A 142 5.90 -4.56 -18.50
N GLY A 143 6.55 -3.72 -17.73
CA GLY A 143 6.23 -2.30 -17.73
C GLY A 143 7.40 -1.39 -17.40
N VAL A 144 7.20 -0.12 -17.73
CA VAL A 144 8.05 1.00 -17.32
C VAL A 144 7.33 1.81 -16.25
N ARG A 145 8.11 2.36 -15.32
CA ARG A 145 7.64 3.12 -14.17
C ARG A 145 8.33 4.48 -14.15
N LEU A 146 7.61 5.51 -13.74
CA LEU A 146 8.14 6.84 -13.48
C LEU A 146 7.53 7.33 -12.16
N SER A 147 8.32 7.96 -11.33
CA SER A 147 7.85 8.59 -10.10
C SER A 147 8.56 9.91 -9.84
N ALA A 148 7.81 10.84 -9.26
CA ALA A 148 8.32 12.09 -8.74
C ALA A 148 7.70 12.34 -7.36
N LEU A 149 8.50 12.80 -6.41
CA LEU A 149 8.09 13.18 -5.05
C LEU A 149 8.82 14.47 -4.68
N ALA A 150 8.06 15.47 -4.22
CA ALA A 150 8.60 16.64 -3.54
C ALA A 150 8.15 16.59 -2.08
N ARG A 151 9.08 16.67 -1.13
CA ARG A 151 8.76 16.57 0.29
C ARG A 151 9.56 17.58 1.12
N SER A 152 8.89 18.20 2.09
CA SER A 152 9.55 19.02 3.13
C SER A 152 9.01 18.66 4.51
N LEU A 153 9.88 18.63 5.52
CA LEU A 153 9.47 18.58 6.91
C LEU A 153 9.06 20.00 7.33
N ILE A 154 7.83 20.17 7.77
CA ILE A 154 7.29 21.47 8.17
C ILE A 154 7.22 21.65 9.68
N GLU A 155 7.33 20.57 10.43
CA GLU A 155 7.40 20.51 11.88
C GLU A 155 8.32 19.34 12.27
N THR A 156 9.27 19.54 13.17
CA THR A 156 10.18 18.56 13.77
C THR A 156 10.42 18.96 15.22
N GLU A 157 10.87 18.04 16.05
CA GLU A 157 11.36 18.35 17.40
C GLU A 157 12.77 18.93 17.30
N ASP A 158 13.03 20.07 17.97
CA ASP A 158 14.31 20.81 17.80
C ASP A 158 15.54 20.00 18.25
N ASP A 159 15.38 19.16 19.29
CA ASP A 159 16.40 18.28 19.88
C ASP A 159 16.30 16.82 19.37
N GLY A 160 15.45 16.56 18.39
CA GLY A 160 15.35 15.27 17.71
C GLY A 160 16.36 15.11 16.57
N ALA A 161 16.66 13.89 16.17
CA ALA A 161 17.61 13.59 15.10
C ALA A 161 17.19 14.19 13.74
N LEU A 162 15.87 14.33 13.51
CA LEU A 162 15.33 14.99 12.33
C LEU A 162 15.48 16.51 12.42
N GLY A 163 15.26 17.12 13.60
CA GLY A 163 15.42 18.55 13.84
C GLY A 163 16.88 18.99 13.73
N GLU A 164 17.82 18.20 14.24
CA GLU A 164 19.26 18.44 14.14
C GLU A 164 19.81 18.23 12.70
N GLY A 165 19.02 17.62 11.80
CA GLY A 165 19.42 17.40 10.41
C GLY A 165 20.48 16.32 10.21
N VAL A 166 20.66 15.42 11.16
CA VAL A 166 21.70 14.35 11.09
C VAL A 166 21.25 13.12 10.33
N VAL A 167 19.95 13.00 10.09
CA VAL A 167 19.35 11.86 9.36
C VAL A 167 19.20 12.23 7.87
N PRO A 168 19.62 11.37 6.92
CA PRO A 168 19.44 11.63 5.50
C PRO A 168 17.98 11.92 5.15
N GLY A 169 17.72 13.06 4.52
CA GLY A 169 16.38 13.50 4.17
C GLY A 169 15.68 14.33 5.27
N SER A 170 16.36 14.83 6.27
CA SER A 170 15.81 15.84 7.19
C SER A 170 15.53 17.17 6.50
N GLU A 171 16.30 17.51 5.48
CA GLU A 171 16.10 18.66 4.59
C GLU A 171 14.95 18.42 3.58
N PRO A 172 14.43 19.46 2.93
CA PRO A 172 13.53 19.31 1.79
C PRO A 172 14.19 18.49 0.68
N VAL A 173 13.44 17.57 0.06
CA VAL A 173 13.95 16.69 -0.99
C VAL A 173 13.01 16.66 -2.19
N ASP A 174 13.62 16.62 -3.37
CA ASP A 174 12.98 16.28 -4.64
C ASP A 174 13.54 14.94 -5.12
N LEU A 175 12.67 13.97 -5.38
CA LEU A 175 13.04 12.63 -5.82
C LEU A 175 12.39 12.31 -7.15
N VAL A 176 13.19 11.87 -8.11
CA VAL A 176 12.69 11.43 -9.41
C VAL A 176 13.31 10.08 -9.74
N ALA A 177 12.47 9.14 -10.13
CA ALA A 177 12.90 7.80 -10.51
C ALA A 177 12.32 7.33 -11.83
N ALA A 178 13.09 6.50 -12.51
CA ALA A 178 12.64 5.67 -13.61
C ALA A 178 12.89 4.20 -13.28
N GLY A 179 11.97 3.33 -13.68
CA GLY A 179 12.03 1.93 -13.28
C GLY A 179 11.36 0.98 -14.26
N LEU A 180 11.49 -0.30 -13.93
CA LEU A 180 10.89 -1.42 -14.67
C LEU A 180 10.05 -2.27 -13.73
N SER A 181 9.04 -2.93 -14.27
CA SER A 181 8.23 -3.91 -13.55
C SER A 181 7.96 -5.16 -14.39
N ALA A 182 7.80 -6.29 -13.69
CA ALA A 182 7.26 -7.52 -14.23
C ALA A 182 6.16 -8.01 -13.29
N THR A 183 4.96 -8.21 -13.82
CA THR A 183 3.78 -8.58 -13.02
C THR A 183 3.14 -9.83 -13.62
N TRP A 184 3.02 -10.89 -12.82
CA TRP A 184 2.17 -12.04 -13.12
C TRP A 184 0.90 -11.94 -12.29
N ASP A 185 -0.26 -11.74 -12.94
CA ASP A 185 -1.56 -11.65 -12.25
C ASP A 185 -2.55 -12.65 -12.83
N SER A 186 -2.77 -13.72 -12.07
CA SER A 186 -3.75 -14.77 -12.38
C SER A 186 -4.94 -14.77 -11.41
N ARG A 187 -5.12 -13.70 -10.62
CA ARG A 187 -6.24 -13.55 -9.70
C ARG A 187 -7.56 -13.55 -10.46
N ASP A 188 -8.57 -14.16 -9.86
CA ASP A 188 -9.94 -14.17 -10.38
C ASP A 188 -10.59 -12.77 -10.31
N VAL A 189 -10.31 -12.03 -9.23
CA VAL A 189 -10.77 -10.66 -8.98
C VAL A 189 -9.63 -9.87 -8.34
N VAL A 190 -9.42 -8.61 -8.73
CA VAL A 190 -8.30 -7.80 -8.23
C VAL A 190 -8.50 -7.39 -6.77
N VAL A 191 -9.70 -6.91 -6.43
CA VAL A 191 -9.99 -6.28 -5.12
C VAL A 191 -10.30 -7.29 -4.01
N PHE A 192 -10.88 -8.43 -4.32
CA PHE A 192 -11.23 -9.48 -3.36
C PHE A 192 -10.93 -10.86 -3.94
N PRO A 193 -9.66 -11.17 -4.15
CA PRO A 193 -9.28 -12.43 -4.77
C PRO A 193 -9.64 -13.62 -3.88
N ARG A 194 -10.19 -14.63 -4.52
CA ARG A 194 -10.49 -15.92 -3.89
C ARG A 194 -9.52 -17.00 -4.33
N ARG A 195 -8.95 -16.85 -5.51
CA ARG A 195 -7.98 -17.79 -6.09
C ARG A 195 -7.02 -17.08 -7.03
N GLY A 196 -5.87 -17.69 -7.22
CA GLY A 196 -4.84 -17.22 -8.13
C GLY A 196 -3.63 -16.66 -7.40
N ILE A 197 -2.74 -16.09 -8.16
CA ILE A 197 -1.45 -15.59 -7.69
C ILE A 197 -1.24 -14.22 -8.28
N LEU A 198 -0.74 -13.29 -7.47
CA LEU A 198 -0.05 -12.08 -7.90
C LEU A 198 1.42 -12.25 -7.58
N SER A 199 2.30 -12.03 -8.56
CA SER A 199 3.74 -11.96 -8.36
C SER A 199 4.25 -10.70 -9.06
N GLN A 200 4.78 -9.77 -8.31
CA GLN A 200 5.30 -8.50 -8.81
C GLN A 200 6.76 -8.35 -8.45
N LEU A 201 7.56 -8.00 -9.44
CA LEU A 201 8.93 -7.55 -9.29
C LEU A 201 9.02 -6.16 -9.87
N SER A 202 9.62 -5.21 -9.15
CA SER A 202 9.96 -3.91 -9.71
C SER A 202 11.31 -3.41 -9.22
N VAL A 203 11.90 -2.54 -10.02
CA VAL A 203 13.11 -1.83 -9.71
C VAL A 203 12.95 -0.37 -10.15
N ASP A 204 13.20 0.56 -9.23
CA ASP A 204 13.13 1.99 -9.47
C ASP A 204 14.50 2.61 -9.14
N ARG A 205 15.13 3.28 -10.11
CA ARG A 205 16.40 4.00 -9.93
C ARG A 205 16.11 5.48 -9.74
N TYR A 206 16.46 5.99 -8.58
CA TYR A 206 16.52 7.41 -8.26
C TYR A 206 17.91 7.91 -8.59
N ALA A 207 18.03 9.01 -9.34
CA ALA A 207 19.34 9.48 -9.80
C ALA A 207 19.36 10.98 -10.07
N GLU A 208 20.50 11.63 -9.81
CA GLU A 208 20.69 13.06 -10.01
C GLU A 208 20.38 13.51 -11.44
N TRP A 209 20.77 12.71 -12.45
CA TRP A 209 20.50 13.04 -13.85
C TRP A 209 19.01 13.02 -14.23
N LEU A 210 18.13 12.42 -13.37
CA LEU A 210 16.68 12.50 -13.48
C LEU A 210 16.11 13.71 -12.72
N GLY A 211 16.91 14.39 -11.90
CA GLY A 211 16.49 15.48 -11.02
C GLY A 211 16.22 15.03 -9.58
N SER A 212 16.77 13.90 -9.15
CA SER A 212 16.66 13.41 -7.78
C SER A 212 17.80 13.94 -6.93
N ASP A 213 17.50 14.43 -5.71
CA ASP A 213 18.52 14.88 -4.74
C ASP A 213 19.31 13.71 -4.12
N TYR A 214 18.78 12.50 -4.21
CA TYR A 214 19.38 11.28 -3.68
C TYR A 214 19.57 10.22 -4.76
N GLU A 215 20.65 9.45 -4.65
CA GLU A 215 20.97 8.34 -5.54
C GLU A 215 20.80 7.00 -4.84
N TYR A 216 19.78 6.24 -5.23
CA TYR A 216 19.54 4.89 -4.74
C TYR A 216 18.69 4.07 -5.71
N THR A 217 18.67 2.78 -5.51
CA THR A 217 17.80 1.85 -6.24
C THR A 217 16.83 1.19 -5.26
N PHE A 218 15.54 1.25 -5.56
CA PHE A 218 14.50 0.61 -4.77
C PHE A 218 14.00 -0.65 -5.48
N TRP A 219 14.07 -1.78 -4.80
CA TRP A 219 13.59 -3.06 -5.27
C TRP A 219 12.34 -3.48 -4.53
N THR A 220 11.37 -4.03 -5.25
CA THR A 220 10.15 -4.62 -4.69
C THR A 220 9.99 -6.04 -5.21
N VAL A 221 9.73 -6.97 -4.29
CA VAL A 221 9.21 -8.31 -4.60
C VAL A 221 7.96 -8.52 -3.77
N ASP A 222 6.79 -8.65 -4.42
CA ASP A 222 5.52 -8.94 -3.77
C ASP A 222 4.92 -10.22 -4.36
N LEU A 223 4.73 -11.21 -3.51
CA LEU A 223 4.18 -12.51 -3.86
C LEU A 223 2.92 -12.73 -3.05
N ARG A 224 1.76 -12.80 -3.71
CA ARG A 224 0.47 -13.06 -3.06
C ARG A 224 -0.17 -14.31 -3.63
N GLY A 225 -0.70 -15.15 -2.76
CA GLY A 225 -1.39 -16.36 -3.14
C GLY A 225 -2.76 -16.48 -2.47
N TYR A 226 -3.74 -16.97 -3.22
CA TYR A 226 -5.13 -17.11 -2.74
C TYR A 226 -5.64 -18.51 -3.07
N LEU A 227 -6.04 -19.25 -2.02
CA LEU A 227 -6.51 -20.61 -2.12
C LEU A 227 -7.96 -20.71 -1.60
N PRO A 228 -8.94 -21.05 -2.46
CA PRO A 228 -10.30 -21.29 -1.99
C PRO A 228 -10.39 -22.60 -1.22
N ILE A 229 -10.98 -22.54 -0.02
CA ILE A 229 -11.30 -23.73 0.82
C ILE A 229 -12.83 -23.73 1.03
N GLY A 230 -13.56 -24.33 0.09
CA GLY A 230 -15.01 -24.25 0.05
C GLY A 230 -15.46 -22.79 -0.17
N VAL A 231 -16.21 -22.25 0.82
CA VAL A 231 -16.66 -20.84 0.80
C VAL A 231 -15.63 -19.87 1.41
N HIS A 232 -14.59 -20.38 2.02
CA HIS A 232 -13.53 -19.65 2.69
C HIS A 232 -12.35 -19.41 1.74
N VAL A 233 -11.41 -18.54 2.14
CA VAL A 233 -10.18 -18.27 1.40
C VAL A 233 -9.00 -18.28 2.38
N LEU A 234 -7.94 -18.98 2.03
CA LEU A 234 -6.63 -18.82 2.65
C LEU A 234 -5.82 -17.89 1.73
N ALA A 235 -5.38 -16.76 2.27
CA ALA A 235 -4.53 -15.80 1.58
C ALA A 235 -3.15 -15.74 2.24
N GLY A 236 -2.11 -15.56 1.45
CA GLY A 236 -0.75 -15.38 1.94
C GLY A 236 -0.01 -14.36 1.12
N GLN A 237 0.89 -13.62 1.77
CA GLN A 237 1.79 -12.67 1.14
C GLN A 237 3.22 -12.87 1.66
N ALA A 238 4.19 -12.81 0.74
CA ALA A 238 5.60 -12.65 1.03
C ALA A 238 6.08 -11.38 0.34
N LEU A 239 6.66 -10.46 1.11
CA LEU A 239 7.09 -9.15 0.65
C LEU A 239 8.56 -8.93 0.97
N LEU A 240 9.31 -8.41 0.00
CA LEU A 240 10.67 -7.93 0.19
C LEU A 240 10.79 -6.56 -0.46
N PHE A 241 11.18 -5.58 0.34
CA PHE A 241 11.68 -4.31 -0.14
C PHE A 241 13.18 -4.21 0.14
N ALA A 242 13.92 -3.62 -0.80
CA ALA A 242 15.34 -3.39 -0.62
C ALA A 242 15.76 -2.06 -1.24
N VAL A 243 16.58 -1.34 -0.53
CA VAL A 243 17.27 -0.13 -0.97
C VAL A 243 18.74 -0.45 -1.14
N ASP A 244 19.33 0.06 -2.23
CA ASP A 244 20.76 0.04 -2.48
C ASP A 244 21.20 1.46 -2.83
N GLY A 245 22.07 2.04 -2.01
CA GLY A 245 22.46 3.45 -2.02
C GLY A 245 21.92 4.21 -0.81
N THR A 246 21.96 5.53 -0.84
CA THR A 246 21.49 6.38 0.27
C THR A 246 20.10 6.92 -0.06
N ALA A 247 19.09 6.46 0.64
CA ALA A 247 17.74 6.98 0.54
C ALA A 247 17.40 7.91 1.72
N PRO A 248 16.49 8.88 1.55
CA PRO A 248 15.91 9.60 2.68
C PRO A 248 15.23 8.66 3.68
N PHE A 249 15.25 9.00 4.97
CA PHE A 249 14.72 8.18 6.06
C PHE A 249 13.25 7.74 5.89
N ASP A 250 12.47 8.54 5.19
CA ASP A 250 11.05 8.29 4.90
C ASP A 250 10.83 7.51 3.60
N GLN A 251 11.90 7.24 2.83
CA GLN A 251 11.88 6.42 1.62
C GLN A 251 12.50 5.03 1.81
N VAL A 252 13.18 4.78 2.93
CA VAL A 252 13.57 3.41 3.27
C VAL A 252 12.33 2.55 3.62
N PRO A 253 12.38 1.23 3.39
CA PRO A 253 11.31 0.30 3.76
C PRO A 253 10.86 0.44 5.22
N ARG A 254 9.52 0.46 5.43
CA ARG A 254 8.87 0.66 6.73
C ARG A 254 7.94 -0.49 7.06
N MET A 255 8.03 -1.03 8.25
CA MET A 255 7.13 -2.06 8.76
C MET A 255 6.01 -1.44 9.61
N GLY A 256 4.86 -2.10 9.63
CA GLY A 256 3.70 -1.70 10.43
C GLY A 256 2.57 -1.10 9.60
N GLY A 257 1.55 -0.62 10.29
CA GLY A 257 0.36 -0.01 9.69
C GLY A 257 -0.81 -0.97 9.53
N ASP A 258 -1.75 -0.59 8.71
CA ASP A 258 -3.04 -1.28 8.58
C ASP A 258 -3.04 -2.42 7.54
N TRP A 259 -1.98 -2.57 6.75
CA TRP A 259 -1.88 -3.54 5.67
C TRP A 259 -0.70 -4.53 5.81
N LEU A 260 0.43 -4.10 6.40
CA LEU A 260 1.64 -4.90 6.52
C LEU A 260 2.02 -5.08 7.99
N ILE A 261 2.01 -6.34 8.49
CA ILE A 261 2.36 -6.67 9.88
C ILE A 261 1.58 -5.78 10.88
N ARG A 262 0.24 -5.86 10.79
CA ARG A 262 -0.69 -5.12 11.66
C ARG A 262 -0.41 -5.39 13.14
N GLY A 263 -0.58 -4.38 13.99
CA GLY A 263 -0.25 -4.42 15.42
C GLY A 263 0.90 -3.49 15.78
N TYR A 264 1.72 -3.12 14.80
CA TYR A 264 2.77 -2.11 14.94
C TYR A 264 2.36 -0.80 14.28
N TYR A 265 2.82 0.31 14.84
CA TYR A 265 2.69 1.62 14.20
C TYR A 265 3.46 1.60 12.87
N GLU A 266 2.92 2.24 11.84
CA GLU A 266 3.59 2.31 10.55
C GLU A 266 4.90 3.07 10.64
N GLY A 267 5.99 2.39 10.23
CA GLY A 267 7.35 2.91 10.35
C GLY A 267 7.94 2.84 11.75
N ARG A 268 7.35 2.02 12.66
CA ARG A 268 7.97 1.70 13.96
C ARG A 268 9.38 1.13 13.76
N TYR A 269 9.54 0.28 12.75
CA TYR A 269 10.83 -0.22 12.30
C TYR A 269 11.02 0.13 10.84
N ARG A 270 12.20 0.61 10.49
CA ARG A 270 12.58 0.96 9.11
C ARG A 270 14.07 0.77 8.91
N ASP A 271 14.46 0.29 7.73
CA ASP A 271 15.86 0.12 7.34
C ASP A 271 15.92 -0.13 5.83
N ASP A 272 17.12 -0.28 5.26
CA ASP A 272 17.32 -0.50 3.82
C ASP A 272 16.64 -1.76 3.27
N ILE A 273 16.49 -2.80 4.10
CA ILE A 273 15.78 -4.04 3.75
C ILE A 273 14.56 -4.20 4.66
N LEU A 274 13.44 -4.63 4.09
CA LEU A 274 12.30 -5.14 4.84
C LEU A 274 11.85 -6.46 4.22
N ALA A 275 11.82 -7.51 5.04
CA ALA A 275 11.22 -8.80 4.71
C ALA A 275 10.00 -9.04 5.57
N ALA A 276 8.87 -9.40 4.95
CA ALA A 276 7.63 -9.66 5.66
C ALA A 276 6.88 -10.86 5.07
N LEU A 277 6.29 -11.64 5.98
CA LEU A 277 5.41 -12.76 5.66
C LEU A 277 4.10 -12.58 6.41
N GLN A 278 2.97 -12.74 5.74
CA GLN A 278 1.69 -12.73 6.41
C GLN A 278 0.69 -13.70 5.76
N ALA A 279 -0.24 -14.20 6.57
CA ALA A 279 -1.28 -15.11 6.13
C ALA A 279 -2.62 -14.77 6.79
N GLU A 280 -3.69 -14.95 6.06
CA GLU A 280 -5.07 -14.71 6.50
C GLU A 280 -5.96 -15.89 6.15
N ALA A 281 -6.74 -16.37 7.13
CA ALA A 281 -7.90 -17.22 6.90
C ALA A 281 -9.16 -16.35 6.85
N ARG A 282 -9.70 -16.14 5.66
CA ARG A 282 -10.91 -15.34 5.41
C ARG A 282 -12.13 -16.27 5.45
N ILE A 283 -12.92 -16.17 6.51
CA ILE A 283 -13.99 -17.11 6.85
C ILE A 283 -15.34 -16.45 6.56
N GLN A 284 -16.12 -17.01 5.64
CA GLN A 284 -17.51 -16.61 5.44
C GLN A 284 -18.35 -17.21 6.58
N VAL A 285 -18.89 -16.38 7.45
CA VAL A 285 -19.65 -16.81 8.63
C VAL A 285 -21.13 -16.92 8.31
N TRP A 286 -21.75 -15.82 7.88
CA TRP A 286 -23.19 -15.80 7.63
C TRP A 286 -23.58 -14.66 6.69
N ARG A 287 -24.28 -14.95 5.59
CA ARG A 287 -24.78 -13.97 4.62
C ARG A 287 -23.73 -12.94 4.19
N ARG A 288 -23.72 -11.76 4.84
CA ARG A 288 -22.81 -10.64 4.56
C ARG A 288 -21.66 -10.53 5.57
N PHE A 289 -21.68 -11.36 6.62
CA PHE A 289 -20.67 -11.34 7.66
C PHE A 289 -19.58 -12.37 7.41
N GLY A 290 -18.35 -11.92 7.55
CA GLY A 290 -17.15 -12.75 7.55
C GLY A 290 -16.31 -12.47 8.78
N ALA A 291 -15.40 -13.38 9.07
CA ALA A 291 -14.35 -13.22 10.06
C ALA A 291 -12.99 -13.47 9.39
N VAL A 292 -11.95 -12.88 9.92
CA VAL A 292 -10.57 -13.11 9.50
C VAL A 292 -9.74 -13.43 10.72
N VAL A 293 -8.89 -14.43 10.62
CA VAL A 293 -7.78 -14.69 11.53
C VAL A 293 -6.52 -14.50 10.74
N PHE A 294 -5.57 -13.75 11.26
CA PHE A 294 -4.32 -13.50 10.57
C PHE A 294 -3.11 -13.58 11.49
N VAL A 295 -2.00 -13.92 10.88
CA VAL A 295 -0.68 -13.93 11.49
C VAL A 295 0.32 -13.34 10.50
N GLY A 296 1.38 -12.77 11.02
CA GLY A 296 2.48 -12.27 10.21
C GLY A 296 3.76 -12.15 11.01
N ALA A 297 4.86 -11.93 10.32
CA ALA A 297 6.12 -11.56 10.90
C ALA A 297 6.92 -10.73 9.90
N GLY A 298 7.60 -9.70 10.38
CA GLY A 298 8.43 -8.81 9.57
C GLY A 298 9.71 -8.43 10.28
N GLN A 299 10.74 -8.16 9.51
CA GLN A 299 12.04 -7.71 9.99
C GLN A 299 12.58 -6.66 9.04
N VAL A 300 13.25 -5.65 9.58
CA VAL A 300 14.08 -4.74 8.81
C VAL A 300 15.57 -5.02 9.07
N ALA A 301 16.44 -4.66 8.14
CA ALA A 301 17.87 -4.86 8.28
C ALA A 301 18.66 -3.92 7.35
N PRO A 302 19.92 -3.57 7.66
CA PRO A 302 20.73 -2.70 6.78
C PRO A 302 21.21 -3.40 5.51
N ARG A 303 21.07 -4.73 5.39
CA ARG A 303 21.44 -5.53 4.21
C ARG A 303 20.75 -6.90 4.24
N LEU A 304 20.60 -7.55 3.10
CA LEU A 304 19.97 -8.88 3.01
C LEU A 304 20.61 -9.92 3.93
N GLY A 305 21.95 -9.91 4.07
CA GLY A 305 22.66 -10.82 4.96
C GLY A 305 22.51 -10.49 6.46
N GLY A 306 21.82 -9.40 6.80
CA GLY A 306 21.48 -9.03 8.19
C GLY A 306 20.10 -9.55 8.63
N LEU A 307 19.36 -10.21 7.76
CA LEU A 307 18.10 -10.86 8.14
C LEU A 307 18.40 -12.13 8.95
N GLU A 308 17.90 -12.20 10.18
CA GLU A 308 18.08 -13.30 11.11
C GLU A 308 16.72 -13.85 11.52
N PHE A 309 16.56 -15.18 11.50
CA PHE A 309 15.27 -15.82 11.75
C PHE A 309 14.69 -15.51 13.15
N GLY A 310 15.55 -15.27 14.15
CA GLY A 310 15.14 -14.94 15.51
C GLY A 310 14.70 -13.49 15.74
N GLU A 311 14.94 -12.60 14.78
CA GLU A 311 14.74 -11.14 14.89
C GLU A 311 13.47 -10.64 14.19
N PHE A 312 12.63 -11.55 13.69
CA PHE A 312 11.35 -11.20 13.11
C PHE A 312 10.34 -10.79 14.18
N HIS A 313 9.76 -9.61 14.03
CA HIS A 313 8.68 -9.11 14.87
C HIS A 313 7.36 -9.80 14.52
N PRO A 314 6.78 -10.63 15.42
CA PRO A 314 5.55 -11.36 15.16
C PRO A 314 4.32 -10.47 15.28
N SER A 315 3.28 -10.81 14.55
CA SER A 315 1.96 -10.17 14.61
C SER A 315 0.88 -11.23 14.51
N ALA A 316 -0.21 -11.03 15.23
CA ALA A 316 -1.41 -11.84 15.12
C ALA A 316 -2.66 -10.99 15.34
N GLY A 317 -3.79 -11.44 14.81
CA GLY A 317 -5.02 -10.71 15.03
C GLY A 317 -6.25 -11.41 14.51
N LEU A 318 -7.37 -10.74 14.79
CA LEU A 318 -8.72 -11.15 14.41
C LEU A 318 -9.42 -9.97 13.73
N GLY A 319 -10.28 -10.27 12.79
CA GLY A 319 -11.06 -9.23 12.12
C GLY A 319 -12.49 -9.66 11.80
N VAL A 320 -13.35 -8.67 11.68
CA VAL A 320 -14.72 -8.83 11.20
C VAL A 320 -14.84 -8.17 9.84
N ARG A 321 -15.60 -8.79 8.96
CA ARG A 321 -15.91 -8.29 7.62
C ARG A 321 -17.42 -8.15 7.47
N TYR A 322 -17.83 -7.01 6.94
CA TYR A 322 -19.21 -6.79 6.53
C TYR A 322 -19.27 -6.41 5.06
N ARG A 323 -19.88 -7.25 4.25
CA ARG A 323 -20.03 -7.02 2.81
C ARG A 323 -21.12 -5.98 2.55
N LEU A 324 -20.70 -4.76 2.20
CA LEU A 324 -21.61 -3.66 1.86
C LEU A 324 -22.39 -3.97 0.57
N SER A 325 -21.71 -4.46 -0.45
CA SER A 325 -22.31 -4.77 -1.73
C SER A 325 -21.86 -6.13 -2.24
N LYS A 326 -22.84 -6.97 -2.63
CA LYS A 326 -22.56 -8.24 -3.32
C LYS A 326 -22.10 -8.03 -4.75
N GLN A 327 -22.51 -6.91 -5.36
CA GLN A 327 -22.21 -6.57 -6.76
C GLN A 327 -20.83 -5.92 -6.89
N GLN A 328 -20.36 -5.27 -5.84
CA GLN A 328 -19.13 -4.47 -5.86
C GLN A 328 -18.00 -5.07 -5.04
N ASN A 329 -18.21 -6.24 -4.38
CA ASN A 329 -17.26 -6.92 -3.49
C ASN A 329 -16.59 -5.98 -2.46
N LEU A 330 -17.31 -4.94 -2.03
CA LEU A 330 -16.81 -3.97 -1.06
C LEU A 330 -17.10 -4.47 0.35
N ASN A 331 -16.05 -4.69 1.14
CA ASN A 331 -16.14 -5.05 2.55
C ASN A 331 -15.76 -3.88 3.43
N ILE A 332 -16.52 -3.68 4.52
CA ILE A 332 -16.02 -2.99 5.70
C ILE A 332 -15.15 -3.98 6.47
N ARG A 333 -13.98 -3.55 6.88
CA ARG A 333 -12.99 -4.30 7.65
C ARG A 333 -12.81 -3.65 9.02
N VAL A 334 -12.89 -4.46 10.07
CA VAL A 334 -12.48 -4.08 11.43
C VAL A 334 -11.51 -5.15 11.92
N ASP A 335 -10.27 -4.78 12.16
CA ASP A 335 -9.20 -5.67 12.60
C ASP A 335 -8.66 -5.22 13.95
N LEU A 336 -8.48 -6.18 14.87
CA LEU A 336 -7.71 -6.03 16.09
C LEU A 336 -6.44 -6.87 15.94
N ALA A 337 -5.29 -6.24 16.08
CA ALA A 337 -3.99 -6.89 15.95
C ALA A 337 -3.11 -6.60 17.15
N VAL A 338 -2.23 -7.55 17.45
CA VAL A 338 -1.20 -7.43 18.47
C VAL A 338 0.17 -7.73 17.86
N GLY A 339 1.17 -6.96 18.25
CA GLY A 339 2.57 -7.18 18.03
C GLY A 339 3.31 -7.36 19.35
N ASP A 340 4.63 -7.40 19.32
CA ASP A 340 5.43 -7.38 20.54
C ASP A 340 5.33 -6.01 21.21
N GLY A 341 4.81 -5.98 22.45
CA GLY A 341 4.60 -4.75 23.23
C GLY A 341 3.59 -3.76 22.64
N SER A 342 2.90 -4.08 21.54
CA SER A 342 2.02 -3.14 20.83
C SER A 342 0.70 -3.78 20.38
N TRP A 343 -0.29 -2.94 20.10
CA TRP A 343 -1.55 -3.37 19.53
C TRP A 343 -2.17 -2.27 18.65
N GLY A 344 -3.05 -2.66 17.74
CA GLY A 344 -3.75 -1.73 16.87
C GLY A 344 -5.17 -2.20 16.56
N LEU A 345 -6.09 -1.22 16.51
CA LEU A 345 -7.45 -1.37 16.00
C LEU A 345 -7.53 -0.61 14.68
N TYR A 346 -7.99 -1.29 13.64
CA TYR A 346 -8.07 -0.74 12.30
C TYR A 346 -9.49 -0.86 11.75
N PHE A 347 -10.00 0.22 11.21
CA PHE A 347 -11.28 0.24 10.51
C PHE A 347 -11.04 0.79 9.10
N ASN A 348 -11.29 -0.03 8.08
CA ASN A 348 -11.03 0.30 6.68
C ASN A 348 -12.05 -0.31 5.73
N LEU A 349 -11.97 0.07 4.46
CA LEU A 349 -12.64 -0.57 3.34
C LEU A 349 -11.67 -1.51 2.62
N GLY A 350 -12.16 -2.67 2.15
CA GLY A 350 -11.35 -3.66 1.43
C GLY A 350 -10.67 -4.68 2.33
N GLU A 351 -9.70 -5.40 1.79
CA GLU A 351 -8.85 -6.36 2.52
C GLU A 351 -7.44 -5.77 2.73
N ALA A 352 -6.62 -6.43 3.54
CA ALA A 352 -5.28 -5.92 3.82
C ALA A 352 -4.31 -6.13 2.63
N PHE A 353 -4.48 -7.25 1.86
CA PHE A 353 -3.69 -7.57 0.67
C PHE A 353 -4.43 -8.52 -0.29
#